data_242d9810039c032c9e37ece4b8a85f9c
#
_entry.id   242d9810039c032c9e37ece4b8a85f9c
#
_cell.length_a   1.000
_cell.length_b   1.000
_cell.length_c   1.000
_cell.angle_alpha   90.00
_cell.angle_beta   90.00
_cell.angle_gamma   90.00
#
_symmetry.space_group_name_H-M   'P 1'
#
loop_
_entity.id
_entity.type
_entity.pdbx_description
1 polymer ?
#
loop_
_entity_poly.entity_id
_entity_poly.type
_entity_poly.pdbx_seq_one_letter_code
_entity_poly.pdbx_strand_id
1 'polypeptide(L)'
;MAIEMKHLNHIYGQGTIFEQYALKDVNLTIHDGEFIGLIGHTGSGKSTLTQHLNGLLKATSGDILYNGESIYKEGYSMKELRSHVGLVFQYPEHQLFEVDVFSDVCFGPKNLGLPKEEIEKRAKEALDMVGLDESFYKQSPFDLSGGQKRRVAIAGVLAMKPEVLILDEPTAGLDPKGRDDILGLVQKLHNEQGLTIILVSHSMEDVARYVSRLVVMNHGEKVFDGTPKEVFRHYKELEAIGLAAPQITYVVHKLIDKGIPLDPDITTVEEAKNAILKIWREKYGKSSGNAAQVSAAGADSENADHGNATGTASEKADSTEKTAGEETTC
;
A
#
# COMPACT_ATOMS: atom_id res chain seq x y z
N MET A 1 17.17 -9.15 13.95
CA MET A 1 16.06 -8.47 14.66
C MET A 1 16.26 -6.98 14.44
N ALA A 2 15.37 -6.35 13.69
CA ALA A 2 15.62 -4.98 13.26
C ALA A 2 15.43 -3.95 14.39
N ILE A 3 14.23 -3.86 14.99
CA ILE A 3 13.92 -2.80 15.95
C ILE A 3 13.11 -3.36 17.12
N GLU A 4 13.46 -2.94 18.35
CA GLU A 4 12.71 -3.28 19.56
C GLU A 4 12.45 -2.02 20.37
N MET A 5 11.18 -1.75 20.69
CA MET A 5 10.76 -0.68 21.58
C MET A 5 10.40 -1.27 22.94
N LYS A 6 10.92 -0.65 24.01
CA LYS A 6 10.72 -1.07 25.39
C LYS A 6 10.15 0.08 26.21
N HIS A 7 8.92 -0.10 26.69
CA HIS A 7 8.24 0.86 27.56
C HIS A 7 8.30 2.31 27.03
N LEU A 8 8.12 2.45 25.69
CA LEU A 8 8.29 3.72 24.99
C LEU A 8 7.15 4.68 25.33
N ASN A 9 7.52 5.84 25.85
CA ASN A 9 6.59 6.94 26.14
C ASN A 9 7.03 8.21 25.41
N HIS A 10 6.05 8.95 24.91
CA HIS A 10 6.29 10.28 24.38
C HIS A 10 5.20 11.26 24.77
N ILE A 11 5.63 12.40 25.33
CA ILE A 11 4.76 13.46 25.83
C ILE A 11 5.14 14.74 25.09
N TYR A 12 4.20 15.30 24.32
CA TYR A 12 4.35 16.64 23.75
C TYR A 12 4.06 17.69 24.82
N GLY A 13 4.82 18.77 24.83
CA GLY A 13 4.61 19.88 25.73
C GLY A 13 4.75 19.55 27.21
N GLN A 14 5.61 18.59 27.56
CA GLN A 14 5.80 18.13 28.95
C GLN A 14 6.03 19.31 29.90
N GLY A 15 5.28 19.31 31.02
CA GLY A 15 5.36 20.36 32.04
C GLY A 15 4.66 21.66 31.66
N THR A 16 3.91 21.69 30.56
CA THR A 16 3.09 22.86 30.13
C THR A 16 1.60 22.54 30.22
N ILE A 17 0.76 23.57 30.06
CA ILE A 17 -0.71 23.42 29.96
C ILE A 17 -1.16 22.66 28.68
N PHE A 18 -0.26 22.43 27.75
CA PHE A 18 -0.51 21.70 26.50
C PHE A 18 0.09 20.29 26.52
N GLU A 19 0.34 19.76 27.73
CA GLU A 19 0.87 18.40 27.88
C GLU A 19 -0.07 17.36 27.31
N GLN A 20 0.44 16.57 26.36
CA GLN A 20 -0.32 15.53 25.69
C GLN A 20 0.51 14.25 25.53
N TYR A 21 0.01 13.15 26.07
CA TYR A 21 0.58 11.82 25.85
C TYR A 21 0.29 11.34 24.42
N ALA A 22 1.33 11.20 23.62
CA ALA A 22 1.23 10.69 22.26
C ALA A 22 1.57 9.20 22.16
N LEU A 23 2.46 8.72 23.03
CA LEU A 23 2.75 7.28 23.22
C LEU A 23 2.76 6.95 24.70
N LYS A 24 2.20 5.79 25.05
CA LYS A 24 2.08 5.31 26.44
C LYS A 24 2.47 3.84 26.50
N ASP A 25 3.59 3.58 27.14
CA ASP A 25 4.11 2.23 27.43
C ASP A 25 4.12 1.29 26.21
N VAL A 26 4.53 1.81 25.04
CA VAL A 26 4.52 1.03 23.80
C VAL A 26 5.67 0.04 23.83
N ASN A 27 5.32 -1.25 23.72
CA ASN A 27 6.24 -2.37 23.58
C ASN A 27 5.99 -3.04 22.23
N LEU A 28 6.97 -2.98 21.32
CA LEU A 28 6.85 -3.51 19.96
C LEU A 28 8.21 -4.03 19.48
N THR A 29 8.22 -5.24 18.96
CA THR A 29 9.39 -5.83 18.28
C THR A 29 9.07 -5.97 16.81
N ILE A 30 9.96 -5.49 15.95
CA ILE A 30 9.90 -5.59 14.50
C ILE A 30 11.04 -6.49 14.07
N HIS A 31 10.73 -7.57 13.36
CA HIS A 31 11.73 -8.51 12.86
C HIS A 31 12.12 -8.17 11.42
N ASP A 32 13.32 -8.62 11.04
CA ASP A 32 13.80 -8.45 9.67
C ASP A 32 12.86 -9.17 8.69
N GLY A 33 12.57 -8.53 7.57
CA GLY A 33 11.73 -9.09 6.52
C GLY A 33 10.24 -9.18 6.87
N GLU A 34 9.74 -8.49 7.90
CA GLU A 34 8.30 -8.37 8.15
C GLU A 34 7.65 -7.30 7.23
N PHE A 35 6.40 -7.54 6.83
CA PHE A 35 5.54 -6.54 6.24
C PHE A 35 4.42 -6.21 7.23
N ILE A 36 4.57 -5.10 7.96
CA ILE A 36 3.70 -4.69 9.05
C ILE A 36 2.77 -3.57 8.60
N GLY A 37 1.47 -3.71 8.86
CA GLY A 37 0.50 -2.63 8.80
C GLY A 37 0.38 -1.94 10.16
N LEU A 38 0.40 -0.62 10.17
CA LEU A 38 0.16 0.19 11.37
C LEU A 38 -1.11 1.00 11.17
N ILE A 39 -2.17 0.68 11.91
CA ILE A 39 -3.47 1.35 11.81
C ILE A 39 -3.89 1.98 13.13
N GLY A 40 -4.88 2.86 13.08
CA GLY A 40 -5.42 3.58 14.22
C GLY A 40 -6.10 4.87 13.74
N HIS A 41 -6.97 5.44 14.56
CA HIS A 41 -7.62 6.72 14.23
C HIS A 41 -6.60 7.88 14.20
N THR A 42 -7.00 9.02 13.66
CA THR A 42 -6.18 10.25 13.70
C THR A 42 -5.88 10.63 15.15
N GLY A 43 -4.61 10.91 15.46
CA GLY A 43 -4.18 11.19 16.83
C GLY A 43 -3.96 9.96 17.71
N SER A 44 -4.01 8.73 17.17
CA SER A 44 -3.72 7.51 17.95
C SER A 44 -2.22 7.29 18.27
N GLY A 45 -1.32 8.09 17.69
CA GLY A 45 0.13 8.02 17.95
C GLY A 45 0.95 7.38 16.82
N LYS A 46 0.35 6.97 15.68
CA LYS A 46 1.06 6.31 14.57
C LYS A 46 2.25 7.10 14.04
N SER A 47 2.04 8.34 13.63
CA SER A 47 3.12 9.18 13.07
C SER A 47 4.17 9.52 14.13
N THR A 48 3.78 9.66 15.40
CA THR A 48 4.74 9.79 16.50
C THR A 48 5.59 8.53 16.63
N LEU A 49 4.97 7.35 16.54
CA LEU A 49 5.66 6.07 16.60
C LEU A 49 6.65 5.90 15.44
N THR A 50 6.23 6.18 14.21
CA THR A 50 7.11 6.07 13.03
C THR A 50 8.30 7.00 13.09
N GLN A 51 8.13 8.21 13.61
CA GLN A 51 9.21 9.18 13.79
C GLN A 51 10.20 8.77 14.89
N HIS A 52 9.77 8.00 15.89
CA HIS A 52 10.69 7.41 16.88
C HIS A 52 11.54 6.29 16.28
N LEU A 53 10.95 5.44 15.42
CA LEU A 53 11.67 4.37 14.74
C LEU A 53 12.84 4.88 13.88
N ASN A 54 12.68 6.05 13.27
CA ASN A 54 13.71 6.70 12.46
C ASN A 54 14.61 7.67 13.27
N GLY A 55 14.38 7.78 14.58
CA GLY A 55 15.14 8.69 15.45
C GLY A 55 14.93 10.18 15.18
N LEU A 56 13.82 10.57 14.53
CA LEU A 56 13.43 11.98 14.36
C LEU A 56 12.88 12.57 15.65
N LEU A 57 12.23 11.76 16.48
CA LEU A 57 11.78 12.13 17.81
C LEU A 57 12.58 11.36 18.86
N LYS A 58 12.83 12.02 19.99
CA LYS A 58 13.41 11.38 21.16
C LYS A 58 12.31 11.03 22.15
N ALA A 59 12.35 9.82 22.69
CA ALA A 59 11.39 9.38 23.70
C ALA A 59 11.48 10.21 24.98
N THR A 60 10.35 10.41 25.67
CA THR A 60 10.31 11.00 26.99
C THR A 60 10.83 10.00 28.04
N SER A 61 10.52 8.71 27.85
CA SER A 61 11.06 7.59 28.61
C SER A 61 10.94 6.30 27.82
N GLY A 62 11.60 5.22 28.29
CA GLY A 62 11.73 3.96 27.58
C GLY A 62 12.94 3.95 26.66
N ASP A 63 13.06 2.89 25.86
CA ASP A 63 14.20 2.69 24.98
C ASP A 63 13.79 2.16 23.60
N ILE A 64 14.61 2.43 22.60
CA ILE A 64 14.54 1.85 21.26
C ILE A 64 15.88 1.21 20.96
N LEU A 65 15.84 -0.08 20.66
CA LEU A 65 17.03 -0.82 20.25
C LEU A 65 16.97 -1.05 18.75
N TYR A 66 18.05 -0.74 18.06
CA TYR A 66 18.29 -1.13 16.68
C TYR A 66 19.39 -2.19 16.67
N ASN A 67 19.09 -3.37 16.15
CA ASN A 67 20.01 -4.53 16.19
C ASN A 67 20.60 -4.83 17.59
N GLY A 68 19.77 -4.63 18.63
CA GLY A 68 20.14 -4.89 20.03
C GLY A 68 20.91 -3.76 20.72
N GLU A 69 21.22 -2.67 20.03
CA GLU A 69 21.90 -1.50 20.60
C GLU A 69 20.92 -0.33 20.77
N SER A 70 20.93 0.30 21.95
CA SER A 70 20.09 1.47 22.23
C SER A 70 20.49 2.66 21.35
N ILE A 71 19.50 3.23 20.65
CA ILE A 71 19.71 4.44 19.84
C ILE A 71 19.95 5.69 20.70
N TYR A 72 19.72 5.61 22.01
CA TYR A 72 19.95 6.70 22.97
C TYR A 72 21.30 6.60 23.68
N LYS A 73 22.08 5.57 23.39
CA LYS A 73 23.43 5.40 23.91
C LYS A 73 24.32 6.60 23.50
N GLU A 74 25.19 7.02 24.39
CA GLU A 74 26.15 8.08 24.10
C GLU A 74 27.06 7.70 22.92
N GLY A 75 27.19 8.62 21.95
CA GLY A 75 27.96 8.40 20.73
C GLY A 75 27.25 7.61 19.64
N TYR A 76 25.98 7.21 19.83
CA TYR A 76 25.21 6.52 18.77
C TYR A 76 24.97 7.44 17.56
N SER A 77 25.19 6.90 16.36
CA SER A 77 25.07 7.66 15.10
C SER A 77 23.63 7.69 14.60
N MET A 78 22.91 8.79 14.85
CA MET A 78 21.58 8.99 14.26
C MET A 78 21.60 9.09 12.73
N LYS A 79 22.73 9.49 12.14
CA LYS A 79 22.91 9.51 10.68
C LYS A 79 22.93 8.07 10.14
N GLU A 80 23.60 7.17 10.81
CA GLU A 80 23.65 5.75 10.47
C GLU A 80 22.28 5.10 10.64
N LEU A 81 21.58 5.32 11.77
CA LEU A 81 20.21 4.84 11.95
C LEU A 81 19.31 5.25 10.78
N ARG A 82 19.32 6.53 10.38
CA ARG A 82 18.49 7.05 9.29
C ARG A 82 18.87 6.52 7.91
N SER A 83 20.08 6.01 7.73
CA SER A 83 20.47 5.33 6.50
C SER A 83 19.90 3.91 6.42
N HIS A 84 19.70 3.25 7.56
CA HIS A 84 19.13 1.92 7.65
C HIS A 84 17.60 1.90 7.80
N VAL A 85 17.04 2.93 8.45
CA VAL A 85 15.59 3.07 8.66
C VAL A 85 15.08 4.26 7.85
N GLY A 86 14.65 3.99 6.62
CA GLY A 86 14.10 4.99 5.72
C GLY A 86 12.66 5.34 6.09
N LEU A 87 12.29 6.62 6.02
CA LEU A 87 10.94 7.10 6.27
C LEU A 87 10.47 7.96 5.09
N VAL A 88 9.35 7.55 4.50
CA VAL A 88 8.59 8.31 3.51
C VAL A 88 7.37 8.88 4.21
N PHE A 89 7.28 10.20 4.31
CA PHE A 89 6.18 10.89 4.98
C PHE A 89 4.90 10.92 4.14
N GLN A 90 3.79 11.29 4.77
CA GLN A 90 2.54 11.58 4.08
C GLN A 90 2.72 12.72 3.07
N TYR A 91 2.17 12.58 1.85
CA TYR A 91 2.39 13.49 0.73
C TYR A 91 3.88 13.67 0.38
N PRO A 92 4.59 12.58 0.07
CA PRO A 92 6.04 12.63 -0.11
C PRO A 92 6.46 13.48 -1.33
N GLU A 93 5.53 13.76 -2.23
CA GLU A 93 5.71 14.70 -3.35
C GLU A 93 6.04 16.14 -2.93
N HIS A 94 5.72 16.52 -1.70
CA HIS A 94 6.08 17.84 -1.17
C HIS A 94 7.54 17.91 -0.67
N GLN A 95 8.23 16.77 -0.64
CA GLN A 95 9.63 16.69 -0.21
C GLN A 95 10.62 16.86 -1.37
N LEU A 96 10.13 16.89 -2.62
CA LEU A 96 10.95 17.08 -3.81
C LEU A 96 11.30 18.57 -3.97
N PHE A 97 12.58 18.89 -4.12
CA PHE A 97 13.07 20.28 -4.11
C PHE A 97 14.23 20.53 -5.08
N GLU A 98 14.85 19.49 -5.63
CA GLU A 98 15.97 19.63 -6.56
C GLU A 98 15.49 20.03 -7.97
N VAL A 99 16.43 20.45 -8.81
CA VAL A 99 16.15 20.94 -10.17
C VAL A 99 15.62 19.82 -11.08
N ASP A 100 16.15 18.62 -10.92
CA ASP A 100 15.77 17.45 -11.70
C ASP A 100 15.60 16.19 -10.82
N VAL A 101 14.82 15.22 -11.31
CA VAL A 101 14.52 13.94 -10.65
C VAL A 101 15.78 13.22 -10.20
N PHE A 102 16.79 13.14 -11.06
CA PHE A 102 18.01 12.40 -10.75
C PHE A 102 18.78 13.04 -9.61
N SER A 103 18.87 14.37 -9.59
CA SER A 103 19.51 15.13 -8.53
C SER A 103 18.80 14.96 -7.20
N ASP A 104 17.45 14.90 -7.21
CA ASP A 104 16.64 14.69 -6.01
C ASP A 104 16.90 13.31 -5.40
N VAL A 105 16.94 12.24 -6.22
CA VAL A 105 17.26 10.90 -5.75
C VAL A 105 18.71 10.75 -5.28
N CYS A 106 19.64 11.51 -5.86
CA CYS A 106 21.03 11.56 -5.41
C CYS A 106 21.23 12.22 -4.04
N PHE A 107 20.28 13.00 -3.55
CA PHE A 107 20.42 13.81 -2.33
C PHE A 107 20.70 12.97 -1.09
N GLY A 108 19.95 11.87 -0.88
CA GLY A 108 20.15 10.96 0.25
C GLY A 108 21.56 10.36 0.29
N PRO A 109 22.00 9.66 -0.75
CA PRO A 109 23.36 9.11 -0.85
C PRO A 109 24.48 10.16 -0.72
N LYS A 110 24.26 11.37 -1.26
CA LYS A 110 25.19 12.49 -1.13
C LYS A 110 25.35 12.92 0.33
N ASN A 111 24.26 12.99 1.10
CA ASN A 111 24.30 13.31 2.51
C ASN A 111 24.99 12.22 3.35
N LEU A 112 24.98 10.96 2.89
CA LEU A 112 25.76 9.90 3.51
C LEU A 112 27.27 10.08 3.30
N GLY A 113 27.68 10.92 2.33
CA GLY A 113 29.10 11.18 2.03
C GLY A 113 29.70 10.12 1.12
N LEU A 114 28.90 9.45 0.30
CA LEU A 114 29.35 8.44 -0.64
C LEU A 114 30.14 9.05 -1.81
N PRO A 115 31.05 8.29 -2.45
CA PRO A 115 31.70 8.71 -3.67
C PRO A 115 30.68 8.95 -4.81
N LYS A 116 31.00 9.90 -5.72
CA LYS A 116 30.10 10.31 -6.80
C LYS A 116 29.59 9.13 -7.64
N GLU A 117 30.48 8.21 -8.00
CA GLU A 117 30.13 7.02 -8.80
C GLU A 117 29.10 6.13 -8.10
N GLU A 118 29.25 5.93 -6.78
CA GLU A 118 28.31 5.15 -5.98
C GLU A 118 26.97 5.87 -5.80
N ILE A 119 26.99 7.21 -5.66
CA ILE A 119 25.75 8.03 -5.61
C ILE A 119 24.95 7.85 -6.89
N GLU A 120 25.59 8.04 -8.05
CA GLU A 120 24.94 7.93 -9.35
C GLU A 120 24.42 6.50 -9.62
N LYS A 121 25.21 5.49 -9.24
CA LYS A 121 24.80 4.09 -9.33
C LYS A 121 23.56 3.79 -8.50
N ARG A 122 23.54 4.17 -7.21
CA ARG A 122 22.41 3.94 -6.31
C ARG A 122 21.16 4.69 -6.75
N ALA A 123 21.31 5.92 -7.25
CA ALA A 123 20.19 6.68 -7.77
C ALA A 123 19.55 6.02 -9.00
N LYS A 124 20.35 5.50 -9.94
CA LYS A 124 19.86 4.75 -11.10
C LYS A 124 19.14 3.48 -10.66
N GLU A 125 19.77 2.66 -9.82
CA GLU A 125 19.17 1.45 -9.27
C GLU A 125 17.81 1.75 -8.60
N ALA A 126 17.74 2.80 -7.80
CA ALA A 126 16.50 3.18 -7.09
C ALA A 126 15.40 3.67 -8.05
N LEU A 127 15.75 4.45 -9.07
CA LEU A 127 14.79 4.90 -10.09
C LEU A 127 14.25 3.73 -10.92
N ASP A 128 15.11 2.79 -11.29
CA ASP A 128 14.71 1.58 -11.99
C ASP A 128 13.77 0.71 -11.14
N MET A 129 14.06 0.56 -9.83
CA MET A 129 13.20 -0.18 -8.90
C MET A 129 11.78 0.38 -8.83
N VAL A 130 11.61 1.71 -8.92
CA VAL A 130 10.30 2.35 -8.88
C VAL A 130 9.67 2.52 -10.27
N GLY A 131 10.34 2.01 -11.33
CA GLY A 131 9.85 2.03 -12.72
C GLY A 131 9.89 3.42 -13.37
N LEU A 132 10.92 4.20 -13.08
CA LEU A 132 11.23 5.48 -13.73
C LEU A 132 12.53 5.34 -14.51
N ASP A 133 12.44 5.30 -15.84
CA ASP A 133 13.56 5.17 -16.74
C ASP A 133 14.33 6.49 -16.96
N GLU A 134 15.41 6.45 -17.75
CA GLU A 134 16.30 7.59 -17.99
C GLU A 134 15.61 8.81 -18.60
N SER A 135 14.44 8.65 -19.23
CA SER A 135 13.69 9.77 -19.82
C SER A 135 13.16 10.75 -18.77
N PHE A 136 13.02 10.29 -17.52
CA PHE A 136 12.60 11.11 -16.39
C PHE A 136 13.73 11.86 -15.70
N TYR A 137 14.99 11.42 -15.86
CA TYR A 137 16.11 11.89 -15.03
C TYR A 137 16.32 13.41 -15.07
N LYS A 138 16.13 14.02 -16.24
CA LYS A 138 16.32 15.45 -16.47
C LYS A 138 15.05 16.28 -16.37
N GLN A 139 13.91 15.62 -16.12
CA GLN A 139 12.66 16.34 -15.93
C GLN A 139 12.63 17.01 -14.55
N SER A 140 11.96 18.15 -14.48
CA SER A 140 11.69 18.79 -13.19
C SER A 140 10.70 17.91 -12.40
N PRO A 141 10.94 17.65 -11.12
CA PRO A 141 9.97 16.95 -10.27
C PRO A 141 8.59 17.59 -10.28
N PHE A 142 8.52 18.92 -10.52
CA PHE A 142 7.24 19.65 -10.53
C PHE A 142 6.37 19.35 -11.75
N ASP A 143 6.97 18.88 -12.85
CA ASP A 143 6.26 18.56 -14.10
C ASP A 143 5.69 17.12 -14.10
N LEU A 144 5.99 16.32 -13.07
CA LEU A 144 5.55 14.95 -12.97
C LEU A 144 4.11 14.84 -12.44
N SER A 145 3.42 13.76 -12.81
CA SER A 145 2.15 13.38 -12.16
C SER A 145 2.34 13.06 -10.68
N GLY A 146 1.27 13.14 -9.88
CA GLY A 146 1.33 12.84 -8.45
C GLY A 146 1.90 11.45 -8.13
N GLY A 147 1.51 10.42 -8.92
CA GLY A 147 2.05 9.08 -8.78
C GLY A 147 3.54 8.97 -9.11
N GLN A 148 4.00 9.69 -10.15
CA GLN A 148 5.42 9.75 -10.51
C GLN A 148 6.24 10.48 -9.43
N LYS A 149 5.77 11.64 -8.95
CA LYS A 149 6.41 12.36 -7.82
C LYS A 149 6.60 11.45 -6.62
N ARG A 150 5.58 10.67 -6.28
CA ARG A 150 5.61 9.73 -5.17
C ARG A 150 6.63 8.62 -5.37
N ARG A 151 6.75 8.10 -6.59
CA ARG A 151 7.80 7.13 -6.96
C ARG A 151 9.20 7.74 -6.82
N VAL A 152 9.39 8.99 -7.24
CA VAL A 152 10.68 9.70 -7.05
C VAL A 152 11.03 9.83 -5.57
N ALA A 153 10.08 10.23 -4.73
CA ALA A 153 10.33 10.36 -3.30
C ALA A 153 10.66 9.03 -2.63
N ILE A 154 9.97 7.92 -3.03
CA ILE A 154 10.32 6.58 -2.57
C ILE A 154 11.73 6.20 -3.06
N ALA A 155 12.07 6.47 -4.33
CA ALA A 155 13.41 6.22 -4.87
C ALA A 155 14.50 6.97 -4.11
N GLY A 156 14.27 8.22 -3.71
CA GLY A 156 15.19 9.01 -2.89
C GLY A 156 15.55 8.35 -1.56
N VAL A 157 14.57 7.67 -0.94
CA VAL A 157 14.80 6.90 0.28
C VAL A 157 15.49 5.57 -0.03
N LEU A 158 15.05 4.85 -1.08
CA LEU A 158 15.65 3.57 -1.50
C LEU A 158 17.11 3.70 -1.93
N ALA A 159 17.50 4.83 -2.50
CA ALA A 159 18.89 5.10 -2.89
C ALA A 159 19.87 5.07 -1.71
N MET A 160 19.39 5.26 -0.49
CA MET A 160 20.19 5.06 0.73
C MET A 160 20.43 3.59 1.07
N LYS A 161 19.71 2.64 0.43
CA LYS A 161 19.71 1.20 0.68
C LYS A 161 19.29 0.85 2.11
N PRO A 162 18.10 1.29 2.56
CA PRO A 162 17.62 1.01 3.90
C PRO A 162 17.32 -0.48 4.10
N GLU A 163 17.38 -0.95 5.34
CA GLU A 163 16.94 -2.30 5.77
C GLU A 163 15.45 -2.29 6.16
N VAL A 164 14.96 -1.14 6.65
CA VAL A 164 13.57 -0.90 7.03
C VAL A 164 13.05 0.29 6.26
N LEU A 165 11.91 0.15 5.60
CA LEU A 165 11.21 1.22 4.90
C LEU A 165 9.86 1.49 5.58
N ILE A 166 9.73 2.67 6.14
CA ILE A 166 8.49 3.16 6.73
C ILE A 166 7.79 4.05 5.71
N LEU A 167 6.51 3.75 5.45
CA LEU A 167 5.67 4.49 4.51
C LEU A 167 4.46 5.03 5.28
N ASP A 168 4.43 6.34 5.52
CA ASP A 168 3.31 6.99 6.21
C ASP A 168 2.27 7.44 5.18
N GLU A 169 1.16 6.70 5.07
CA GLU A 169 0.06 6.92 4.15
C GLU A 169 0.49 7.12 2.67
N PRO A 170 1.25 6.20 2.07
CA PRO A 170 1.85 6.41 0.76
C PRO A 170 0.83 6.48 -0.38
N THR A 171 -0.44 6.16 -0.13
CA THR A 171 -1.52 6.16 -1.13
C THR A 171 -2.53 7.29 -0.97
N ALA A 172 -2.32 8.18 0.03
CA ALA A 172 -3.23 9.29 0.29
C ALA A 172 -3.37 10.21 -0.94
N GLY A 173 -4.60 10.52 -1.35
CA GLY A 173 -4.88 11.41 -2.49
C GLY A 173 -4.64 10.81 -3.88
N LEU A 174 -4.28 9.53 -4.00
CA LEU A 174 -4.19 8.85 -5.29
C LEU A 174 -5.55 8.27 -5.71
N ASP A 175 -5.74 8.18 -7.04
CA ASP A 175 -6.82 7.40 -7.64
C ASP A 175 -6.64 5.89 -7.39
N PRO A 176 -7.65 5.04 -7.59
CA PRO A 176 -7.56 3.61 -7.32
C PRO A 176 -6.40 2.92 -8.05
N LYS A 177 -6.13 3.31 -9.30
CA LYS A 177 -5.03 2.74 -10.07
C LYS A 177 -3.66 3.13 -9.51
N GLY A 178 -3.44 4.41 -9.24
CA GLY A 178 -2.20 4.90 -8.63
C GLY A 178 -1.93 4.28 -7.27
N ARG A 179 -3.00 4.02 -6.49
CA ARG A 179 -2.93 3.30 -5.22
C ARG A 179 -2.45 1.86 -5.40
N ASP A 180 -3.08 1.09 -6.30
CA ASP A 180 -2.66 -0.28 -6.60
C ASP A 180 -1.23 -0.33 -7.14
N ASP A 181 -0.84 0.62 -7.99
CA ASP A 181 0.51 0.73 -8.53
C ASP A 181 1.56 0.96 -7.44
N ILE A 182 1.30 1.83 -6.46
CA ILE A 182 2.23 2.09 -5.34
C ILE A 182 2.29 0.90 -4.39
N LEU A 183 1.16 0.32 -4.01
CA LEU A 183 1.15 -0.85 -3.10
C LEU A 183 1.76 -2.09 -3.76
N GLY A 184 1.51 -2.29 -5.06
CA GLY A 184 2.18 -3.34 -5.83
C GLY A 184 3.70 -3.15 -5.90
N LEU A 185 4.17 -1.91 -6.07
CA LEU A 185 5.59 -1.58 -5.99
C LEU A 185 6.17 -1.92 -4.60
N VAL A 186 5.50 -1.51 -3.52
CA VAL A 186 5.94 -1.78 -2.15
C VAL A 186 6.02 -3.29 -1.89
N GLN A 187 5.01 -4.05 -2.33
CA GLN A 187 5.00 -5.51 -2.22
C GLN A 187 6.15 -6.16 -3.00
N LYS A 188 6.45 -5.65 -4.21
CA LYS A 188 7.58 -6.10 -5.01
C LYS A 188 8.90 -5.86 -4.29
N LEU A 189 9.12 -4.67 -3.73
CA LEU A 189 10.30 -4.33 -2.95
C LEU A 189 10.48 -5.26 -1.75
N HIS A 190 9.40 -5.55 -1.02
CA HIS A 190 9.43 -6.50 0.08
C HIS A 190 9.83 -7.91 -0.38
N ASN A 191 9.17 -8.44 -1.41
CA ASN A 191 9.37 -9.82 -1.86
C ASN A 191 10.75 -10.04 -2.54
N GLU A 192 11.23 -9.08 -3.34
CA GLU A 192 12.45 -9.22 -4.12
C GLU A 192 13.71 -8.75 -3.38
N GLN A 193 13.58 -7.75 -2.50
CA GLN A 193 14.71 -7.15 -1.78
C GLN A 193 14.81 -7.63 -0.33
N GLY A 194 13.79 -8.32 0.19
CA GLY A 194 13.73 -8.72 1.60
C GLY A 194 13.59 -7.55 2.58
N LEU A 195 13.15 -6.38 2.08
CA LEU A 195 12.95 -5.18 2.90
C LEU A 195 11.92 -5.41 3.99
N THR A 196 12.22 -4.98 5.21
CA THR A 196 11.23 -4.82 6.26
C THR A 196 10.38 -3.61 5.94
N ILE A 197 9.05 -3.78 5.86
CA ILE A 197 8.13 -2.69 5.51
C ILE A 197 7.21 -2.38 6.69
N ILE A 198 7.05 -1.09 6.99
CA ILE A 198 6.02 -0.60 7.91
C ILE A 198 5.12 0.33 7.13
N LEU A 199 3.90 -0.13 6.87
CA LEU A 199 2.89 0.60 6.13
C LEU A 199 1.87 1.22 7.09
N VAL A 200 1.89 2.53 7.24
CA VAL A 200 0.80 3.25 7.90
C VAL A 200 -0.31 3.46 6.89
N SER A 201 -1.50 3.03 7.22
CA SER A 201 -2.65 3.16 6.32
C SER A 201 -3.96 3.37 7.08
N HIS A 202 -4.88 4.12 6.48
CA HIS A 202 -6.28 4.23 6.91
C HIS A 202 -7.21 3.27 6.14
N SER A 203 -6.66 2.52 5.17
CA SER A 203 -7.43 1.55 4.40
C SER A 203 -7.30 0.16 4.99
N MET A 204 -8.40 -0.35 5.47
CA MET A 204 -8.47 -1.71 6.02
C MET A 204 -8.32 -2.75 4.93
N GLU A 205 -8.78 -2.46 3.72
CA GLU A 205 -8.64 -3.32 2.55
C GLU A 205 -7.18 -3.51 2.16
N ASP A 206 -6.38 -2.41 2.19
CA ASP A 206 -4.96 -2.49 1.84
C ASP A 206 -4.19 -3.31 2.85
N VAL A 207 -4.36 -3.04 4.15
CA VAL A 207 -3.63 -3.80 5.17
C VAL A 207 -4.09 -5.26 5.19
N ALA A 208 -5.37 -5.55 4.95
CA ALA A 208 -5.85 -6.94 4.84
C ALA A 208 -5.21 -7.69 3.67
N ARG A 209 -4.89 -6.98 2.57
CA ARG A 209 -4.38 -7.58 1.34
C ARG A 209 -2.87 -7.72 1.31
N TYR A 210 -2.14 -6.75 1.84
CA TYR A 210 -0.71 -6.63 1.60
C TYR A 210 0.18 -6.98 2.79
N VAL A 211 -0.30 -6.84 4.04
CA VAL A 211 0.58 -7.02 5.20
C VAL A 211 0.46 -8.42 5.81
N SER A 212 1.54 -8.89 6.40
CA SER A 212 1.57 -10.17 7.13
C SER A 212 1.23 -10.03 8.62
N ARG A 213 1.46 -8.82 9.18
CA ARG A 213 1.19 -8.50 10.58
C ARG A 213 0.53 -7.13 10.67
N LEU A 214 -0.42 -6.98 11.58
CA LEU A 214 -1.19 -5.77 11.79
C LEU A 214 -1.08 -5.32 13.23
N VAL A 215 -0.61 -4.08 13.42
CA VAL A 215 -0.50 -3.42 14.72
C VAL A 215 -1.53 -2.31 14.77
N VAL A 216 -2.33 -2.27 15.84
CA VAL A 216 -3.38 -1.28 16.04
C VAL A 216 -3.02 -0.36 17.19
N MET A 217 -2.99 0.94 16.91
CA MET A 217 -2.77 1.99 17.90
C MET A 217 -4.07 2.68 18.28
N ASN A 218 -4.27 2.89 19.58
CA ASN A 218 -5.39 3.64 20.12
C ASN A 218 -4.93 4.51 21.29
N HIS A 219 -5.16 5.82 21.24
CA HIS A 219 -4.81 6.78 22.30
C HIS A 219 -3.36 6.65 22.84
N GLY A 220 -2.41 6.36 21.95
CA GLY A 220 -0.99 6.23 22.28
C GLY A 220 -0.57 4.83 22.73
N GLU A 221 -1.47 3.88 22.81
CA GLU A 221 -1.23 2.50 23.23
C GLU A 221 -1.35 1.52 22.06
N LYS A 222 -0.59 0.43 22.09
CA LYS A 222 -0.74 -0.70 21.18
C LYS A 222 -1.85 -1.62 21.74
N VAL A 223 -3.00 -1.69 21.05
CA VAL A 223 -4.17 -2.44 21.52
C VAL A 223 -4.32 -3.81 20.87
N PHE A 224 -3.88 -3.97 19.62
CA PHE A 224 -3.85 -5.27 18.94
C PHE A 224 -2.52 -5.43 18.21
N ASP A 225 -2.08 -6.69 18.07
CA ASP A 225 -0.86 -7.08 17.39
C ASP A 225 -0.98 -8.55 16.97
N GLY A 226 -1.11 -8.82 15.69
CA GLY A 226 -1.33 -10.16 15.15
C GLY A 226 -1.47 -10.15 13.63
N THR A 227 -1.86 -11.27 13.04
CA THR A 227 -2.19 -11.31 11.62
C THR A 227 -3.44 -10.48 11.32
N PRO A 228 -3.64 -10.00 10.08
CA PRO A 228 -4.87 -9.29 9.70
C PRO A 228 -6.14 -10.07 10.07
N LYS A 229 -6.15 -11.39 9.87
CA LYS A 229 -7.28 -12.26 10.22
C LYS A 229 -7.58 -12.27 11.72
N GLU A 230 -6.53 -12.40 12.55
CA GLU A 230 -6.69 -12.35 14.00
C GLU A 230 -7.22 -11.00 14.47
N VAL A 231 -6.67 -9.90 13.95
CA VAL A 231 -7.09 -8.55 14.34
C VAL A 231 -8.51 -8.24 13.86
N PHE A 232 -8.84 -8.53 12.61
CA PHE A 232 -10.18 -8.23 12.06
C PHE A 232 -11.29 -9.16 12.56
N ARG A 233 -10.96 -10.28 13.19
CA ARG A 233 -11.91 -11.09 13.96
C ARG A 233 -12.55 -10.28 15.10
N HIS A 234 -11.82 -9.31 15.63
CA HIS A 234 -12.27 -8.36 16.67
C HIS A 234 -12.93 -7.11 16.10
N TYR A 235 -13.62 -7.21 14.92
CA TYR A 235 -14.16 -6.04 14.22
C TYR A 235 -15.10 -5.19 15.07
N LYS A 236 -15.87 -5.78 16.01
CA LYS A 236 -16.74 -5.03 16.94
C LYS A 236 -15.95 -4.21 17.95
N GLU A 237 -14.84 -4.72 18.42
CA GLU A 237 -13.93 -4.01 19.32
C GLU A 237 -13.18 -2.90 18.58
N LEU A 238 -12.82 -3.15 17.30
CA LEU A 238 -12.27 -2.11 16.42
C LEU A 238 -13.27 -0.99 16.19
N GLU A 239 -14.56 -1.30 15.95
CA GLU A 239 -15.63 -0.30 15.81
C GLU A 239 -15.79 0.54 17.07
N ALA A 240 -15.69 -0.07 18.25
CA ALA A 240 -15.80 0.63 19.54
C ALA A 240 -14.68 1.69 19.74
N ILE A 241 -13.53 1.53 19.07
CA ILE A 241 -12.43 2.50 19.07
C ILE A 241 -12.38 3.36 17.80
N GLY A 242 -13.45 3.34 16.99
CA GLY A 242 -13.58 4.19 15.80
C GLY A 242 -12.85 3.68 14.56
N LEU A 243 -12.49 2.39 14.51
CA LEU A 243 -11.90 1.74 13.34
C LEU A 243 -12.91 0.79 12.70
N ALA A 244 -12.88 0.70 11.37
CA ALA A 244 -13.66 -0.30 10.64
C ALA A 244 -12.83 -1.58 10.40
N ALA A 245 -13.49 -2.68 10.04
CA ALA A 245 -12.88 -3.81 9.37
C ALA A 245 -13.02 -3.65 7.84
N PRO A 246 -12.36 -4.48 7.03
CA PRO A 246 -12.63 -4.52 5.59
C PRO A 246 -14.12 -4.73 5.30
N GLN A 247 -14.66 -4.04 4.28
CA GLN A 247 -16.08 -4.11 3.94
C GLN A 247 -16.55 -5.56 3.69
N ILE A 248 -15.68 -6.37 3.12
CA ILE A 248 -15.98 -7.77 2.85
C ILE A 248 -16.23 -8.59 4.13
N THR A 249 -15.58 -8.26 5.24
CA THR A 249 -15.80 -8.92 6.54
C THR A 249 -17.25 -8.79 6.97
N TYR A 250 -17.84 -7.60 6.86
CA TYR A 250 -19.26 -7.37 7.16
C TYR A 250 -20.20 -8.15 6.24
N VAL A 251 -19.87 -8.20 4.94
CA VAL A 251 -20.65 -8.99 3.96
C VAL A 251 -20.62 -10.46 4.31
N VAL A 252 -19.45 -11.00 4.63
CA VAL A 252 -19.27 -12.41 5.01
C VAL A 252 -20.08 -12.76 6.25
N HIS A 253 -19.99 -11.94 7.31
CA HIS A 253 -20.79 -12.16 8.53
C HIS A 253 -22.30 -12.11 8.25
N LYS A 254 -22.79 -11.17 7.42
CA LYS A 254 -24.21 -11.13 7.01
C LYS A 254 -24.65 -12.35 6.20
N LEU A 255 -23.75 -12.94 5.41
CA LEU A 255 -24.03 -14.18 4.67
C LEU A 255 -24.07 -15.40 5.61
N ILE A 256 -23.16 -15.44 6.59
CA ILE A 256 -23.17 -16.48 7.63
C ILE A 256 -24.48 -16.43 8.44
N ASP A 257 -24.94 -15.24 8.84
CA ASP A 257 -26.22 -15.04 9.55
C ASP A 257 -27.43 -15.54 8.72
N LYS A 258 -27.32 -15.54 7.39
CA LYS A 258 -28.32 -16.11 6.47
C LYS A 258 -28.15 -17.60 6.21
N GLY A 259 -27.24 -18.29 6.92
CA GLY A 259 -27.01 -19.72 6.82
C GLY A 259 -26.08 -20.16 5.69
N ILE A 260 -25.29 -19.25 5.09
CA ILE A 260 -24.25 -19.61 4.13
C ILE A 260 -22.99 -19.99 4.89
N PRO A 261 -22.44 -21.22 4.71
CA PRO A 261 -21.31 -21.72 5.47
C PRO A 261 -19.98 -21.14 4.95
N LEU A 262 -19.72 -19.88 5.26
CA LEU A 262 -18.45 -19.18 4.96
C LEU A 262 -17.55 -19.19 6.19
N ASP A 263 -16.24 -19.07 5.94
CA ASP A 263 -15.25 -18.84 6.98
C ASP A 263 -15.40 -17.40 7.49
N PRO A 264 -15.62 -17.17 8.80
CA PRO A 264 -15.74 -15.82 9.37
C PRO A 264 -14.45 -15.01 9.29
N ASP A 265 -13.29 -15.65 9.11
CA ASP A 265 -11.97 -15.02 9.07
C ASP A 265 -11.60 -14.53 7.66
N ILE A 266 -12.53 -14.50 6.72
CA ILE A 266 -12.34 -13.91 5.41
C ILE A 266 -12.24 -12.40 5.53
N THR A 267 -11.11 -11.83 5.06
CA THR A 267 -10.80 -10.40 5.14
C THR A 267 -10.57 -9.74 3.78
N THR A 268 -10.50 -10.53 2.70
CA THR A 268 -10.31 -10.01 1.34
C THR A 268 -11.43 -10.40 0.39
N VAL A 269 -11.70 -9.55 -0.61
CA VAL A 269 -12.71 -9.81 -1.64
C VAL A 269 -12.37 -11.06 -2.43
N GLU A 270 -11.09 -11.32 -2.69
CA GLU A 270 -10.65 -12.51 -3.44
C GLU A 270 -10.92 -13.81 -2.65
N GLU A 271 -10.63 -13.83 -1.34
CA GLU A 271 -10.98 -14.97 -0.48
C GLU A 271 -12.49 -15.22 -0.48
N ALA A 272 -13.30 -14.18 -0.29
CA ALA A 272 -14.77 -14.30 -0.30
C ALA A 272 -15.30 -14.82 -1.63
N LYS A 273 -14.83 -14.26 -2.74
CA LYS A 273 -15.17 -14.71 -4.08
C LYS A 273 -14.89 -16.20 -4.26
N ASN A 274 -13.70 -16.65 -3.90
CA ASN A 274 -13.29 -18.04 -4.05
C ASN A 274 -14.13 -18.98 -3.17
N ALA A 275 -14.41 -18.57 -1.93
CA ALA A 275 -15.27 -19.34 -1.01
C ALA A 275 -16.72 -19.43 -1.52
N ILE A 276 -17.31 -18.34 -1.97
CA ILE A 276 -18.66 -18.30 -2.53
C ILE A 276 -18.76 -19.14 -3.81
N LEU A 277 -17.80 -19.01 -4.73
CA LEU A 277 -17.78 -19.81 -5.96
C LEU A 277 -17.64 -21.30 -5.68
N LYS A 278 -16.86 -21.69 -4.66
CA LYS A 278 -16.74 -23.07 -4.23
C LYS A 278 -18.11 -23.63 -3.78
N ILE A 279 -18.79 -22.94 -2.87
CA ILE A 279 -20.12 -23.31 -2.38
C ILE A 279 -21.15 -23.41 -3.54
N TRP A 280 -21.12 -22.42 -4.45
CA TRP A 280 -22.01 -22.39 -5.60
C TRP A 280 -21.78 -23.58 -6.52
N ARG A 281 -20.52 -23.92 -6.83
CA ARG A 281 -20.18 -25.11 -7.67
C ARG A 281 -20.59 -26.41 -7.02
N GLU A 282 -20.42 -26.55 -5.71
CA GLU A 282 -20.83 -27.73 -4.95
C GLU A 282 -22.37 -27.92 -4.98
N LYS A 283 -23.11 -26.80 -4.87
CA LYS A 283 -24.58 -26.82 -4.83
C LYS A 283 -25.22 -26.95 -6.21
N TYR A 284 -24.66 -26.29 -7.22
CA TYR A 284 -25.29 -26.17 -8.55
C TYR A 284 -24.45 -26.79 -9.69
N GLY A 285 -23.16 -27.02 -9.52
CA GLY A 285 -22.28 -27.54 -10.57
C GLY A 285 -22.56 -28.98 -10.99
N LYS A 286 -23.27 -29.75 -10.17
CA LYS A 286 -23.72 -31.11 -10.54
C LYS A 286 -24.92 -31.11 -11.49
N SER A 287 -25.59 -30.00 -11.69
CA SER A 287 -26.77 -29.88 -12.55
C SER A 287 -26.44 -29.68 -14.04
N SER A 288 -25.23 -29.24 -14.38
CA SER A 288 -24.83 -28.95 -15.77
C SER A 288 -24.26 -30.18 -16.51
N GLY A 289 -24.00 -31.28 -15.82
CA GLY A 289 -23.49 -32.51 -16.42
C GLY A 289 -24.56 -33.32 -17.16
N ASN A 290 -25.86 -33.10 -16.88
CA ASN A 290 -26.95 -33.85 -17.51
C ASN A 290 -27.63 -33.13 -18.69
N ALA A 291 -27.33 -31.85 -18.93
CA ALA A 291 -27.89 -31.10 -20.07
C ALA A 291 -27.07 -31.25 -21.37
N ALA A 292 -25.84 -31.74 -21.30
CA ALA A 292 -24.97 -31.92 -22.48
C ALA A 292 -25.08 -33.30 -23.14
N GLN A 293 -25.83 -34.24 -22.56
CA GLN A 293 -26.01 -35.55 -23.14
C GLN A 293 -27.36 -35.78 -23.89
N VAL A 294 -28.21 -34.74 -23.94
CA VAL A 294 -29.53 -34.87 -24.66
C VAL A 294 -29.51 -34.21 -26.05
N SER A 295 -28.45 -33.52 -26.45
CA SER A 295 -28.39 -32.87 -27.79
C SER A 295 -27.53 -33.61 -28.85
N ALA A 296 -27.04 -34.82 -28.56
CA ALA A 296 -26.25 -35.61 -29.51
C ALA A 296 -26.97 -36.81 -30.13
N ALA A 297 -28.30 -36.90 -29.97
CA ALA A 297 -29.08 -37.97 -30.59
C ALA A 297 -30.28 -37.37 -31.37
N GLY A 298 -30.03 -36.83 -32.56
CA GLY A 298 -31.12 -36.37 -33.42
C GLY A 298 -30.70 -35.35 -34.46
N ALA A 299 -29.78 -35.70 -35.34
CA ALA A 299 -29.65 -35.03 -36.64
C ALA A 299 -28.94 -35.97 -37.65
N ASP A 300 -29.67 -36.96 -38.13
CA ASP A 300 -29.38 -37.54 -39.44
C ASP A 300 -30.70 -37.54 -40.22
N SER A 301 -30.60 -37.15 -41.47
CA SER A 301 -31.57 -37.12 -42.56
C SER A 301 -32.32 -35.79 -42.75
N GLU A 302 -31.97 -35.02 -43.75
CA GLU A 302 -32.56 -34.96 -45.08
C GLU A 302 -31.89 -33.89 -45.97
N ASN A 303 -31.55 -34.37 -47.13
CA ASN A 303 -31.02 -33.68 -48.31
C ASN A 303 -32.10 -32.89 -49.05
N ALA A 304 -31.62 -31.95 -49.86
CA ALA A 304 -32.09 -31.46 -51.19
C ALA A 304 -32.58 -30.02 -51.20
N ASP A 305 -31.79 -29.17 -51.85
CA ASP A 305 -31.83 -28.75 -53.22
C ASP A 305 -32.45 -27.34 -53.46
N HIS A 306 -31.80 -26.62 -54.41
CA HIS A 306 -32.18 -25.36 -55.12
C HIS A 306 -32.14 -24.02 -54.31
N GLY A 307 -31.52 -22.97 -54.78
CA GLY A 307 -31.15 -22.49 -56.07
C GLY A 307 -30.77 -21.03 -55.99
N ASN A 308 -29.81 -20.72 -56.72
CA ASN A 308 -29.25 -19.49 -57.23
C ASN A 308 -30.15 -18.24 -57.31
N ALA A 309 -29.66 -17.06 -56.87
CA ALA A 309 -29.78 -15.79 -57.61
C ALA A 309 -29.00 -14.64 -56.98
N THR A 310 -28.01 -14.27 -57.62
CA THR A 310 -27.40 -12.96 -57.99
C THR A 310 -28.21 -11.69 -57.66
N GLY A 311 -27.50 -10.65 -57.17
CA GLY A 311 -28.02 -9.27 -57.16
C GLY A 311 -27.04 -8.27 -56.53
N THR A 312 -26.27 -7.70 -57.40
CA THR A 312 -25.33 -6.56 -57.26
C THR A 312 -26.02 -5.22 -57.00
N ALA A 313 -25.19 -4.29 -56.53
CA ALA A 313 -25.15 -2.83 -56.69
C ALA A 313 -25.27 -2.08 -55.37
N SER A 314 -24.25 -1.39 -54.93
CA SER A 314 -23.55 -0.17 -55.32
C SER A 314 -24.34 1.12 -54.99
N GLU A 315 -23.57 1.98 -54.45
CA GLU A 315 -23.48 3.46 -54.53
C GLU A 315 -23.82 4.21 -53.28
N LYS A 316 -22.80 4.85 -52.71
CA LYS A 316 -22.24 6.20 -52.88
C LYS A 316 -22.98 7.34 -52.19
N ALA A 317 -22.15 8.00 -51.38
CA ALA A 317 -21.91 9.45 -51.28
C ALA A 317 -23.09 10.28 -50.69
N ASP A 318 -22.93 11.30 -49.95
CA ASP A 318 -22.02 12.44 -50.04
C ASP A 318 -22.24 13.37 -48.79
N SER A 319 -21.18 13.93 -48.34
CA SER A 319 -20.87 15.28 -47.89
C SER A 319 -21.97 16.25 -47.45
N THR A 320 -21.69 17.02 -46.42
CA THR A 320 -21.45 18.47 -46.29
C THR A 320 -21.70 18.92 -44.86
N GLU A 321 -20.72 19.45 -44.19
CA GLU A 321 -20.27 20.85 -44.01
C GLU A 321 -21.32 21.81 -43.39
N LYS A 322 -20.99 22.42 -42.26
CA LYS A 322 -20.76 23.83 -41.92
C LYS A 322 -21.08 24.13 -40.46
N THR A 323 -20.13 24.54 -39.72
CA THR A 323 -19.58 25.88 -39.37
C THR A 323 -20.41 26.73 -38.40
N ALA A 324 -19.63 27.31 -37.53
CA ALA A 324 -19.78 28.57 -36.76
C ALA A 324 -20.55 28.42 -35.42
N GLY A 325 -20.16 28.97 -34.31
CA GLY A 325 -19.18 29.98 -33.97
C GLY A 325 -19.61 30.67 -32.68
N GLU A 326 -18.65 31.34 -32.08
CA GLU A 326 -18.74 32.39 -31.05
C GLU A 326 -18.97 31.94 -29.60
N GLU A 327 -17.89 32.06 -28.78
CA GLU A 327 -17.55 33.25 -27.93
C GLU A 327 -18.56 33.57 -26.85
N THR A 328 -18.20 33.57 -25.61
CA THR A 328 -17.83 34.72 -24.79
C THR A 328 -17.75 34.32 -23.30
N THR A 329 -16.59 34.59 -22.74
CA THR A 329 -16.23 35.25 -21.45
C THR A 329 -17.16 35.12 -20.23
N CYS A 330 -16.67 34.58 -19.16
CA CYS A 330 -16.25 35.26 -17.90
C CYS A 330 -15.43 34.28 -17.05
#